data_afb6713996ebf8c0d8b5a4ffb49a1ff2
#
_entry.id   afb6713996ebf8c0d8b5a4ffb49a1ff2
#
_cell.length_a   1.000
_cell.length_b   1.000
_cell.length_c   1.000
_cell.angle_alpha   90.00
_cell.angle_beta   90.00
_cell.angle_gamma   90.00
#
_symmetry.space_group_name_H-M   'P 1'
#
loop_
_entity.id
_entity.type
_entity.pdbx_description
1 polymer ?
#
loop_
_entity_poly.entity_id
_entity_poly.type
_entity_poly.pdbx_seq_one_letter_code
_entity_poly.pdbx_strand_id
1 'polypeptide(L)'
;MADAGRRCNVPGWNTYILKEHILGEKVVLEKSPIYWDAASVIMSPVTALTINDENAALTRYQAGELDRTTVPAGHFPRLHEEFPDEAVSTPYSCSYIYWMNLAEGKGNPALKHVRVREALSYALDRDIIVNNVLQGGQRPAYNWTHWAMNGFQMPTIDYAGWTQADRDAKAVALLAEAGFGPDNPLQIQLNYNTSEAHAKIAVAVQQMWKQKLGVEMTANNYEWKVHTDKMLAGDFEMARYAWCADYNEASTFLDLFTTYSGHNDIKFDSPEYDKLMKDAKTMADPTPNYTAAEAILTAEMPIIPIYHYAKVDMIKSDIKGLPTANVQQTWYAKDLYRIEK
;
A
#
# COMPACT_ATOMS: atom_id res chain seq x y z
N MET A 1 22.45 -17.95 8.69
CA MET A 1 21.44 -17.61 9.72
C MET A 1 22.16 -17.37 11.04
N ALA A 2 22.81 -16.28 11.17
CA ALA A 2 23.38 -15.89 12.46
C ALA A 2 23.48 -14.39 12.49
N ASP A 3 23.02 -13.80 13.58
CA ASP A 3 23.40 -12.47 14.05
C ASP A 3 22.60 -11.22 13.62
N ALA A 4 21.30 -11.35 13.33
CA ALA A 4 20.42 -10.18 13.32
C ALA A 4 20.15 -9.61 14.73
N GLY A 5 20.38 -10.39 15.77
CA GLY A 5 20.15 -9.99 17.18
C GLY A 5 21.23 -9.12 17.81
N ARG A 6 22.43 -9.03 17.24
CA ARG A 6 23.54 -8.32 17.88
C ARG A 6 23.79 -6.88 17.40
N ARG A 7 23.19 -6.45 16.30
CA ARG A 7 23.45 -5.11 15.75
C ARG A 7 22.63 -3.99 16.38
N CYS A 8 21.63 -4.30 17.19
CA CYS A 8 20.82 -3.30 17.89
C CYS A 8 21.26 -3.00 19.34
N ASN A 9 22.35 -3.58 19.80
CA ASN A 9 22.87 -3.35 21.16
C ASN A 9 23.99 -2.29 21.17
N VAL A 10 23.72 -1.08 20.66
CA VAL A 10 24.57 0.07 21.00
C VAL A 10 24.15 0.52 22.40
N PRO A 11 25.02 0.38 23.44
CA PRO A 11 24.67 0.76 24.79
C PRO A 11 24.21 2.24 24.87
N GLY A 12 23.06 2.47 25.51
CA GLY A 12 22.53 3.81 25.76
C GLY A 12 21.62 4.40 24.69
N TRP A 13 21.51 3.81 23.50
CA TRP A 13 20.71 4.37 22.38
C TRP A 13 19.35 3.68 22.20
N ASN A 14 19.23 2.42 22.58
CA ASN A 14 17.99 1.66 22.37
C ASN A 14 17.07 1.80 23.60
N THR A 15 15.85 2.26 23.38
CA THR A 15 14.79 2.35 24.40
C THR A 15 14.38 0.97 24.92
N TYR A 16 14.36 -0.04 24.05
CA TYR A 16 14.00 -1.41 24.33
C TYR A 16 15.10 -2.38 23.91
N ILE A 17 15.15 -3.53 24.59
CA ILE A 17 15.99 -4.69 24.25
C ILE A 17 15.08 -5.84 23.85
N LEU A 18 15.53 -6.64 22.87
CA LEU A 18 14.85 -7.86 22.46
C LEU A 18 15.03 -8.92 23.55
N LYS A 19 13.93 -9.33 24.19
CA LYS A 19 13.90 -10.39 25.20
C LYS A 19 13.65 -11.75 24.58
N GLU A 20 12.65 -11.83 23.68
CA GLU A 20 12.23 -13.08 23.08
C GLU A 20 11.82 -12.84 21.64
N HIS A 21 12.18 -13.78 20.75
CA HIS A 21 11.70 -13.82 19.37
C HIS A 21 11.40 -15.25 18.99
N ILE A 22 10.13 -15.56 18.78
CA ILE A 22 9.66 -16.83 18.24
C ILE A 22 9.12 -16.55 16.83
N LEU A 23 9.83 -17.08 15.83
CA LEU A 23 9.51 -16.84 14.41
C LEU A 23 8.09 -17.30 14.09
N GLY A 24 7.31 -16.41 13.49
CA GLY A 24 5.90 -16.67 13.14
C GLY A 24 4.93 -16.64 14.32
N GLU A 25 5.37 -16.32 15.54
CA GLU A 25 4.53 -16.29 16.74
C GLU A 25 4.58 -14.92 17.43
N LYS A 26 5.74 -14.52 17.97
CA LYS A 26 5.83 -13.27 18.74
C LYS A 26 7.23 -12.67 18.80
N VAL A 27 7.24 -11.36 19.10
CA VAL A 27 8.42 -10.60 19.52
C VAL A 27 8.11 -9.94 20.86
N VAL A 28 8.99 -10.11 21.86
CA VAL A 28 8.87 -9.46 23.17
C VAL A 28 10.03 -8.50 23.36
N LEU A 29 9.70 -7.26 23.67
CA LEU A 29 10.64 -6.18 23.94
C LEU A 29 10.51 -5.76 25.39
N GLU A 30 11.64 -5.63 26.10
CA GLU A 30 11.68 -5.06 27.44
C GLU A 30 12.41 -3.72 27.46
N LYS A 31 12.03 -2.87 28.39
CA LYS A 31 12.68 -1.58 28.65
C LYS A 31 14.18 -1.77 28.88
N SER A 32 15.00 -1.02 28.18
CA SER A 32 16.45 -1.05 28.36
C SER A 32 16.85 -0.33 29.65
N PRO A 33 17.54 -1.00 30.59
CA PRO A 33 17.97 -0.37 31.83
C PRO A 33 19.11 0.66 31.63
N ILE A 34 19.78 0.62 30.48
CA ILE A 34 20.90 1.51 30.14
C ILE A 34 20.50 2.60 29.15
N TYR A 35 19.21 2.71 28.79
CA TYR A 35 18.73 3.82 27.98
C TYR A 35 18.85 5.12 28.79
N TRP A 36 19.39 6.16 28.17
CA TRP A 36 19.70 7.42 28.86
C TRP A 36 18.48 8.06 29.54
N ASP A 37 17.28 7.87 28.99
CA ASP A 37 16.02 8.37 29.52
C ASP A 37 15.08 7.19 29.91
N ALA A 38 15.63 6.15 30.52
CA ALA A 38 14.85 4.98 30.92
C ALA A 38 13.71 5.34 31.90
N ALA A 39 13.84 6.40 32.69
CA ALA A 39 12.82 6.81 33.64
C ALA A 39 11.50 7.23 32.96
N SER A 40 11.55 7.82 31.77
CA SER A 40 10.36 8.25 31.02
C SER A 40 9.61 7.10 30.34
N VAL A 41 10.23 5.91 30.19
CA VAL A 41 9.61 4.76 29.52
C VAL A 41 8.67 4.04 30.48
N ILE A 42 7.37 4.11 30.24
CA ILE A 42 6.32 3.55 31.10
C ILE A 42 5.93 2.14 30.65
N MET A 43 5.71 1.94 29.32
CA MET A 43 5.21 0.67 28.79
C MET A 43 6.33 -0.38 28.72
N SER A 44 6.22 -1.45 29.50
CA SER A 44 7.10 -2.61 29.45
C SER A 44 6.47 -3.80 30.18
N PRO A 45 6.52 -5.04 29.62
CA PRO A 45 7.01 -5.35 28.27
C PRO A 45 6.08 -4.87 27.15
N VAL A 46 6.61 -4.81 25.90
CA VAL A 46 5.82 -4.65 24.69
C VAL A 46 5.89 -5.96 23.92
N THR A 47 4.74 -6.57 23.66
CA THR A 47 4.65 -7.85 22.93
C THR A 47 3.93 -7.64 21.60
N ALA A 48 4.59 -7.96 20.48
CA ALA A 48 3.99 -8.03 19.18
C ALA A 48 3.72 -9.49 18.82
N LEU A 49 2.45 -9.80 18.52
CA LEU A 49 2.00 -11.13 18.09
C LEU A 49 1.85 -11.19 16.59
N THR A 50 2.27 -12.29 15.97
CA THR A 50 2.02 -12.57 14.55
C THR A 50 0.69 -13.31 14.43
N ILE A 51 -0.35 -12.64 13.98
CA ILE A 51 -1.68 -13.20 13.78
C ILE A 51 -2.08 -12.93 12.33
N ASN A 52 -2.10 -13.97 11.49
CA ASN A 52 -2.34 -13.83 10.06
C ASN A 52 -3.83 -13.66 9.71
N ASP A 53 -4.73 -14.14 10.57
CA ASP A 53 -6.17 -14.01 10.41
C ASP A 53 -6.64 -12.74 11.13
N GLU A 54 -7.09 -11.75 10.35
CA GLU A 54 -7.52 -10.44 10.86
C GLU A 54 -8.77 -10.56 11.75
N ASN A 55 -9.68 -11.52 11.46
CA ASN A 55 -10.89 -11.74 12.27
C ASN A 55 -10.55 -12.41 13.60
N ALA A 56 -9.59 -13.36 13.61
CA ALA A 56 -9.09 -13.96 14.84
C ALA A 56 -8.38 -12.88 15.71
N ALA A 57 -7.62 -11.98 15.12
CA ALA A 57 -7.00 -10.87 15.84
C ALA A 57 -8.05 -9.92 16.44
N LEU A 58 -9.10 -9.58 15.69
CA LEU A 58 -10.22 -8.77 16.20
C LEU A 58 -10.95 -9.46 17.36
N THR A 59 -11.21 -10.76 17.26
CA THR A 59 -11.84 -11.55 18.34
C THR A 59 -11.00 -11.52 19.61
N ARG A 60 -9.69 -11.69 19.51
CA ARG A 60 -8.75 -11.61 20.64
C ARG A 60 -8.69 -10.19 21.26
N TYR A 61 -8.77 -9.16 20.42
CA TYR A 61 -8.89 -7.78 20.91
C TYR A 61 -10.16 -7.57 21.73
N GLN A 62 -11.31 -8.05 21.22
CA GLN A 62 -12.59 -7.96 21.94
C GLN A 62 -12.58 -8.77 23.25
N ALA A 63 -11.86 -9.89 23.30
CA ALA A 63 -11.63 -10.67 24.52
C ALA A 63 -10.66 -10.00 25.52
N GLY A 64 -10.03 -8.86 25.14
CA GLY A 64 -9.09 -8.14 26.02
C GLY A 64 -7.67 -8.70 26.00
N GLU A 65 -7.35 -9.59 25.05
CA GLU A 65 -6.02 -10.18 24.92
C GLU A 65 -5.02 -9.29 24.15
N LEU A 66 -5.54 -8.31 23.39
CA LEU A 66 -4.75 -7.37 22.61
C LEU A 66 -5.11 -5.93 22.96
N ASP A 67 -4.13 -5.07 23.03
CA ASP A 67 -4.29 -3.63 23.22
C ASP A 67 -4.53 -2.88 21.91
N ARG A 68 -4.02 -3.44 20.80
CA ARG A 68 -4.17 -2.88 19.46
C ARG A 68 -4.24 -4.00 18.42
N THR A 69 -5.10 -3.83 17.42
CA THR A 69 -5.13 -4.69 16.23
C THR A 69 -5.64 -3.91 15.01
N THR A 70 -5.33 -4.39 13.81
CA THR A 70 -5.91 -3.84 12.58
C THR A 70 -7.37 -4.28 12.45
N VAL A 71 -8.21 -3.39 11.93
CA VAL A 71 -9.62 -3.69 11.63
C VAL A 71 -9.71 -4.43 10.29
N PRO A 72 -10.38 -5.61 10.24
CA PRO A 72 -10.63 -6.30 8.99
C PRO A 72 -11.43 -5.45 8.00
N ALA A 73 -11.16 -5.61 6.69
CA ALA A 73 -11.85 -4.87 5.64
C ALA A 73 -13.37 -5.05 5.68
N GLY A 74 -14.11 -3.94 5.65
CA GLY A 74 -15.57 -3.88 5.73
C GLY A 74 -16.14 -3.84 7.16
N HIS A 75 -15.33 -3.92 8.20
CA HIS A 75 -15.81 -3.97 9.59
C HIS A 75 -15.78 -2.61 10.30
N PHE A 76 -15.07 -1.63 9.76
CA PHE A 76 -14.86 -0.35 10.45
C PHE A 76 -16.15 0.41 10.79
N PRO A 77 -17.15 0.55 9.89
CA PRO A 77 -18.37 1.30 10.22
C PRO A 77 -19.08 0.78 11.46
N ARG A 78 -19.27 -0.55 11.53
CA ARG A 78 -19.91 -1.20 12.69
C ARG A 78 -19.07 -1.04 13.96
N LEU A 79 -17.75 -1.26 13.86
CA LEU A 79 -16.87 -1.16 15.02
C LEU A 79 -16.75 0.27 15.54
N HIS A 80 -16.80 1.25 14.64
CA HIS A 80 -16.77 2.65 15.04
C HIS A 80 -18.08 3.08 15.73
N GLU A 81 -19.23 2.51 15.33
CA GLU A 81 -20.50 2.72 16.02
C GLU A 81 -20.51 2.08 17.40
N GLU A 82 -20.01 0.83 17.52
CA GLU A 82 -19.96 0.08 18.79
C GLU A 82 -18.86 0.60 19.75
N PHE A 83 -17.73 1.04 19.23
CA PHE A 83 -16.52 1.44 19.98
C PHE A 83 -15.94 2.75 19.43
N PRO A 84 -16.65 3.90 19.54
CA PRO A 84 -16.24 5.15 18.89
C PRO A 84 -14.88 5.68 19.36
N ASP A 85 -14.50 5.40 20.61
CA ASP A 85 -13.22 5.83 21.19
C ASP A 85 -12.06 4.87 20.94
N GLU A 86 -12.34 3.66 20.39
CA GLU A 86 -11.34 2.61 20.17
C GLU A 86 -11.13 2.32 18.66
N ALA A 87 -12.19 2.39 17.83
CA ALA A 87 -12.09 2.19 16.39
C ALA A 87 -11.70 3.49 15.69
N VAL A 88 -10.48 3.56 15.22
CA VAL A 88 -9.89 4.76 14.62
C VAL A 88 -9.47 4.53 13.17
N SER A 89 -9.70 5.53 12.33
CA SER A 89 -9.19 5.58 10.97
C SER A 89 -8.42 6.87 10.75
N THR A 90 -7.20 6.77 10.28
CA THR A 90 -6.31 7.91 10.04
C THR A 90 -5.68 7.78 8.65
N PRO A 91 -5.46 8.90 7.92
CA PRO A 91 -4.72 8.85 6.67
C PRO A 91 -3.35 8.19 6.87
N TYR A 92 -2.93 7.39 5.89
CA TYR A 92 -1.64 6.71 5.92
C TYR A 92 -0.93 6.92 4.57
N SER A 93 0.28 7.44 4.60
CA SER A 93 1.06 7.83 3.43
C SER A 93 1.53 6.65 2.60
N CYS A 94 0.60 5.80 2.23
CA CYS A 94 0.81 4.64 1.37
C CYS A 94 -0.14 4.68 0.17
N SER A 95 0.29 4.11 -0.95
CA SER A 95 -0.52 3.93 -2.15
C SER A 95 -0.59 2.46 -2.54
N TYR A 96 -1.80 1.97 -2.83
CA TYR A 96 -2.09 0.62 -3.30
C TYR A 96 -2.26 0.61 -4.80
N ILE A 97 -1.53 -0.26 -5.47
CA ILE A 97 -1.52 -0.35 -6.93
C ILE A 97 -1.54 -1.79 -7.41
N TYR A 98 -1.88 -1.96 -8.69
CA TYR A 98 -1.43 -3.10 -9.48
C TYR A 98 -0.26 -2.70 -10.35
N TRP A 99 0.79 -3.46 -10.29
CA TRP A 99 2.07 -3.27 -10.93
C TRP A 99 2.17 -4.19 -12.14
N MET A 100 2.49 -3.66 -13.33
CA MET A 100 2.52 -4.44 -14.59
C MET A 100 3.95 -4.68 -15.04
N ASN A 101 4.28 -5.93 -15.35
CA ASN A 101 5.62 -6.29 -15.82
C ASN A 101 5.84 -5.80 -17.25
N LEU A 102 6.67 -4.78 -17.42
CA LEU A 102 7.00 -4.20 -18.72
C LEU A 102 8.34 -4.70 -19.29
N ALA A 103 9.07 -5.58 -18.57
CA ALA A 103 10.34 -6.12 -19.01
C ALA A 103 10.21 -6.84 -20.35
N GLU A 104 11.20 -6.65 -21.24
CA GLU A 104 11.22 -7.32 -22.53
C GLU A 104 11.29 -8.85 -22.34
N GLY A 105 10.51 -9.59 -23.13
CA GLY A 105 10.44 -11.05 -23.07
C GLY A 105 9.79 -11.63 -21.80
N LYS A 106 9.26 -10.77 -20.89
CA LYS A 106 8.57 -11.19 -19.67
C LYS A 106 7.17 -10.58 -19.57
N GLY A 107 6.39 -11.08 -18.62
CA GLY A 107 5.03 -10.63 -18.38
C GLY A 107 4.08 -10.97 -19.52
N ASN A 108 2.94 -10.31 -19.54
CA ASN A 108 1.92 -10.48 -20.58
C ASN A 108 2.15 -9.49 -21.73
N PRO A 109 2.31 -9.94 -22.99
CA PRO A 109 2.53 -9.04 -24.13
C PRO A 109 1.45 -7.97 -24.28
N ALA A 110 0.20 -8.29 -23.98
CA ALA A 110 -0.90 -7.32 -24.05
C ALA A 110 -0.69 -6.12 -23.12
N LEU A 111 -0.10 -6.32 -21.95
CA LEU A 111 0.18 -5.25 -20.98
C LEU A 111 1.29 -4.29 -21.43
N LYS A 112 2.02 -4.60 -22.51
CA LYS A 112 2.98 -3.67 -23.14
C LYS A 112 2.26 -2.52 -23.88
N HIS A 113 1.02 -2.72 -24.29
CA HIS A 113 0.23 -1.70 -24.98
C HIS A 113 -0.42 -0.75 -23.96
N VAL A 114 -0.10 0.54 -24.03
CA VAL A 114 -0.65 1.55 -23.11
C VAL A 114 -2.18 1.55 -23.11
N ARG A 115 -2.84 1.38 -24.28
CA ARG A 115 -4.30 1.32 -24.38
C ARG A 115 -4.94 0.18 -23.58
N VAL A 116 -4.26 -0.96 -23.47
CA VAL A 116 -4.70 -2.08 -22.60
C VAL A 116 -4.61 -1.67 -21.14
N ARG A 117 -3.51 -1.04 -20.74
CA ARG A 117 -3.31 -0.57 -19.36
C ARG A 117 -4.33 0.51 -18.98
N GLU A 118 -4.58 1.47 -19.88
CA GLU A 118 -5.62 2.47 -19.71
C GLU A 118 -7.01 1.84 -19.57
N ALA A 119 -7.37 0.91 -20.47
CA ALA A 119 -8.66 0.23 -20.43
C ALA A 119 -8.89 -0.48 -19.09
N LEU A 120 -7.89 -1.22 -18.60
CA LEU A 120 -7.97 -1.88 -17.31
C LEU A 120 -8.12 -0.88 -16.15
N SER A 121 -7.39 0.24 -16.19
CA SER A 121 -7.48 1.28 -15.16
C SER A 121 -8.84 1.99 -15.16
N TYR A 122 -9.36 2.32 -16.34
CA TYR A 122 -10.63 3.07 -16.48
C TYR A 122 -11.85 2.22 -16.07
N ALA A 123 -11.82 0.92 -16.36
CA ALA A 123 -12.88 0.00 -15.96
C ALA A 123 -12.95 -0.26 -14.44
N LEU A 124 -11.93 0.15 -13.68
CA LEU A 124 -11.94 0.03 -12.22
C LEU A 124 -12.83 1.10 -11.59
N ASP A 125 -13.87 0.66 -10.91
CA ASP A 125 -14.66 1.52 -10.02
C ASP A 125 -14.00 1.57 -8.64
N ARG A 126 -13.20 2.60 -8.44
CA ARG A 126 -12.43 2.81 -7.21
C ARG A 126 -13.31 3.14 -6.02
N ASP A 127 -14.45 3.79 -6.27
CA ASP A 127 -15.41 4.12 -5.21
C ASP A 127 -16.05 2.87 -4.63
N ILE A 128 -16.38 1.87 -5.46
CA ILE A 128 -16.84 0.56 -4.97
C ILE A 128 -15.77 -0.10 -4.09
N ILE A 129 -14.50 -0.04 -4.50
CA ILE A 129 -13.42 -0.64 -3.72
C ILE A 129 -13.30 0.01 -2.35
N VAL A 130 -13.25 1.34 -2.28
CA VAL A 130 -13.03 2.04 -1.00
C VAL A 130 -14.26 2.09 -0.12
N ASN A 131 -15.48 2.25 -0.70
CA ASN A 131 -16.70 2.48 0.05
C ASN A 131 -17.51 1.21 0.34
N ASN A 132 -17.34 0.13 -0.46
CA ASN A 132 -18.12 -1.09 -0.31
C ASN A 132 -17.26 -2.30 0.10
N VAL A 133 -16.00 -2.37 -0.35
CA VAL A 133 -15.10 -3.48 -0.01
C VAL A 133 -14.29 -3.18 1.25
N LEU A 134 -13.63 -2.01 1.31
CA LEU A 134 -12.71 -1.65 2.40
C LEU A 134 -13.40 -0.94 3.55
N GLN A 135 -14.19 0.08 3.27
CA GLN A 135 -15.00 0.85 4.24
C GLN A 135 -14.21 1.44 5.42
N GLY A 136 -12.92 1.73 5.23
CA GLY A 136 -12.02 2.16 6.30
C GLY A 136 -11.51 3.60 6.15
N GLY A 137 -12.12 4.43 5.27
CA GLY A 137 -11.68 5.82 5.05
C GLY A 137 -10.52 5.95 4.05
N GLN A 138 -10.19 4.90 3.32
CA GLN A 138 -9.29 4.96 2.17
C GLN A 138 -9.85 5.92 1.11
N ARG A 139 -8.96 6.52 0.31
CA ARG A 139 -9.36 7.43 -0.78
C ARG A 139 -9.06 6.81 -2.14
N PRO A 140 -9.98 6.90 -3.13
CA PRO A 140 -9.69 6.51 -4.50
C PRO A 140 -8.41 7.18 -5.00
N ALA A 141 -7.53 6.42 -5.67
CA ALA A 141 -6.30 6.95 -6.24
C ALA A 141 -6.29 6.82 -7.76
N TYR A 142 -5.98 7.93 -8.42
CA TYR A 142 -5.79 8.01 -9.86
C TYR A 142 -4.33 8.33 -10.22
N ASN A 143 -3.50 8.56 -9.20
CA ASN A 143 -2.08 8.87 -9.27
C ASN A 143 -1.30 8.01 -8.28
N TRP A 144 0.02 7.96 -8.45
CA TRP A 144 0.92 7.16 -7.62
C TRP A 144 1.28 7.84 -6.29
N THR A 145 1.83 9.05 -6.37
CA THR A 145 2.33 9.77 -5.20
C THR A 145 1.19 10.13 -4.26
N HIS A 146 1.35 9.80 -2.98
CA HIS A 146 0.33 10.10 -1.99
C HIS A 146 0.12 11.62 -1.83
N TRP A 147 -1.14 12.05 -1.80
CA TRP A 147 -1.54 13.47 -1.78
C TRP A 147 -0.97 14.29 -0.62
N ALA A 148 -0.58 13.67 0.49
CA ALA A 148 -0.06 14.36 1.68
C ALA A 148 1.47 14.57 1.65
N MET A 149 2.14 14.19 0.57
CA MET A 149 3.59 14.38 0.47
C MET A 149 3.96 15.85 0.31
N ASN A 150 4.95 16.29 1.10
CA ASN A 150 5.50 17.63 0.96
C ASN A 150 6.16 17.79 -0.42
N GLY A 151 6.06 18.99 -1.01
CA GLY A 151 6.62 19.27 -2.34
C GLY A 151 5.93 18.49 -3.47
N PHE A 152 4.70 18.01 -3.28
CA PHE A 152 3.91 17.35 -4.32
C PHE A 152 2.67 18.16 -4.69
N GLN A 153 2.52 18.41 -5.98
CA GLN A 153 1.30 18.91 -6.58
C GLN A 153 0.83 17.89 -7.62
N MET A 154 -0.39 17.37 -7.44
CA MET A 154 -0.98 16.40 -8.37
C MET A 154 -1.19 17.04 -9.73
N PRO A 155 -0.75 16.39 -10.83
CA PRO A 155 -1.08 16.86 -12.17
C PRO A 155 -2.58 16.76 -12.44
N THR A 156 -3.05 17.44 -13.47
CA THR A 156 -4.42 17.26 -13.97
C THR A 156 -4.54 15.85 -14.56
N ILE A 157 -5.52 15.09 -14.07
CA ILE A 157 -5.83 13.73 -14.52
C ILE A 157 -7.28 13.72 -15.00
N ASP A 158 -7.48 13.88 -16.30
CA ASP A 158 -8.80 14.14 -16.89
C ASP A 158 -9.81 13.04 -16.53
N TYR A 159 -9.44 11.77 -16.67
CA TYR A 159 -10.35 10.66 -16.42
C TYR A 159 -10.76 10.50 -14.93
N ALA A 160 -10.01 11.11 -14.00
CA ALA A 160 -10.40 11.12 -12.60
C ALA A 160 -11.70 11.89 -12.35
N GLY A 161 -11.96 12.93 -13.17
CA GLY A 161 -13.17 13.73 -13.11
C GLY A 161 -14.35 13.16 -13.90
N TRP A 162 -14.17 12.09 -14.68
CA TRP A 162 -15.26 11.49 -15.48
C TRP A 162 -16.20 10.65 -14.60
N THR A 163 -17.44 10.45 -15.09
CA THR A 163 -18.30 9.45 -14.47
C THR A 163 -17.75 8.04 -14.71
N GLN A 164 -18.12 7.07 -13.86
CA GLN A 164 -17.69 5.69 -14.10
C GLN A 164 -18.22 5.15 -15.43
N ALA A 165 -19.42 5.55 -15.83
CA ALA A 165 -20.00 5.15 -17.13
C ALA A 165 -19.17 5.66 -18.31
N ASP A 166 -18.66 6.89 -18.26
CA ASP A 166 -17.79 7.44 -19.30
C ASP A 166 -16.43 6.72 -19.32
N ARG A 167 -15.87 6.43 -18.15
CA ARG A 167 -14.65 5.61 -18.02
C ARG A 167 -14.85 4.23 -18.62
N ASP A 168 -15.96 3.56 -18.32
CA ASP A 168 -16.27 2.22 -18.81
C ASP A 168 -16.43 2.21 -20.34
N ALA A 169 -17.13 3.19 -20.90
CA ALA A 169 -17.28 3.32 -22.34
C ALA A 169 -15.93 3.53 -23.05
N LYS A 170 -15.08 4.40 -22.49
CA LYS A 170 -13.73 4.63 -23.01
C LYS A 170 -12.84 3.37 -22.88
N ALA A 171 -12.95 2.65 -21.78
CA ALA A 171 -12.21 1.41 -21.55
C ALA A 171 -12.54 0.34 -22.59
N VAL A 172 -13.83 0.14 -22.91
CA VAL A 172 -14.28 -0.78 -23.96
C VAL A 172 -13.68 -0.40 -25.32
N ALA A 173 -13.73 0.89 -25.66
CA ALA A 173 -13.18 1.37 -26.93
C ALA A 173 -11.66 1.13 -27.03
N LEU A 174 -10.91 1.47 -25.98
CA LEU A 174 -9.45 1.29 -25.94
C LEU A 174 -9.04 -0.18 -26.03
N LEU A 175 -9.78 -1.06 -25.37
CA LEU A 175 -9.50 -2.50 -25.42
C LEU A 175 -9.79 -3.09 -26.81
N ALA A 176 -10.88 -2.64 -27.46
CA ALA A 176 -11.21 -3.02 -28.82
C ALA A 176 -10.16 -2.52 -29.84
N GLU A 177 -9.68 -1.27 -29.70
CA GLU A 177 -8.58 -0.73 -30.50
C GLU A 177 -7.27 -1.54 -30.35
N ALA A 178 -7.07 -2.16 -29.19
CA ALA A 178 -5.94 -3.07 -28.95
C ALA A 178 -6.16 -4.51 -29.44
N GLY A 179 -7.33 -4.80 -30.05
CA GLY A 179 -7.66 -6.10 -30.64
C GLY A 179 -8.26 -7.11 -29.68
N PHE A 180 -8.72 -6.67 -28.50
CA PHE A 180 -9.38 -7.52 -27.52
C PHE A 180 -10.87 -7.22 -27.40
N GLY A 181 -11.67 -8.22 -27.08
CA GLY A 181 -13.11 -8.12 -26.94
C GLY A 181 -13.77 -9.49 -26.79
N PRO A 182 -15.11 -9.61 -26.99
CA PRO A 182 -15.84 -10.85 -26.76
C PRO A 182 -15.31 -12.07 -27.53
N ASP A 183 -14.84 -11.84 -28.77
CA ASP A 183 -14.33 -12.91 -29.64
C ASP A 183 -12.84 -13.22 -29.38
N ASN A 184 -12.13 -12.34 -28.71
CA ASN A 184 -10.72 -12.48 -28.34
C ASN A 184 -10.51 -11.90 -26.93
N PRO A 185 -10.97 -12.58 -25.86
CA PRO A 185 -10.88 -12.06 -24.50
C PRO A 185 -9.43 -11.94 -24.02
N LEU A 186 -9.10 -10.80 -23.42
CA LEU A 186 -7.82 -10.62 -22.76
C LEU A 186 -7.72 -11.51 -21.53
N GLN A 187 -6.65 -12.30 -21.43
CA GLN A 187 -6.34 -13.13 -20.28
C GLN A 187 -5.19 -12.53 -19.49
N ILE A 188 -5.32 -12.42 -18.16
CA ILE A 188 -4.33 -11.81 -17.26
C ILE A 188 -4.18 -12.64 -15.99
N GLN A 189 -2.95 -12.70 -15.47
CA GLN A 189 -2.67 -13.23 -14.14
C GLN A 189 -2.31 -12.08 -13.19
N LEU A 190 -3.02 -12.02 -12.06
CA LEU A 190 -2.72 -11.13 -10.95
C LEU A 190 -2.13 -11.92 -9.79
N ASN A 191 -0.91 -11.61 -9.39
CA ASN A 191 -0.30 -12.13 -8.17
C ASN A 191 -0.55 -11.19 -6.99
N TYR A 192 -0.97 -11.71 -5.84
CA TYR A 192 -1.12 -10.92 -4.62
C TYR A 192 -0.65 -11.70 -3.39
N ASN A 193 -0.15 -10.98 -2.38
CA ASN A 193 0.25 -11.59 -1.12
C ASN A 193 -0.96 -11.84 -0.21
N THR A 194 -0.85 -12.87 0.62
CA THR A 194 -1.93 -13.30 1.54
C THR A 194 -2.40 -12.18 2.45
N SER A 195 -3.66 -11.80 2.30
CA SER A 195 -4.44 -10.91 3.15
C SER A 195 -5.89 -11.01 2.71
N GLU A 196 -6.82 -10.95 3.65
CA GLU A 196 -8.26 -10.96 3.34
C GLU A 196 -8.67 -9.74 2.50
N ALA A 197 -8.14 -8.56 2.83
CA ALA A 197 -8.40 -7.35 2.07
C ALA A 197 -7.94 -7.48 0.62
N HIS A 198 -6.74 -8.03 0.37
CA HIS A 198 -6.23 -8.22 -0.99
C HIS A 198 -7.07 -9.22 -1.78
N ALA A 199 -7.52 -10.31 -1.14
CA ALA A 199 -8.40 -11.29 -1.77
C ALA A 199 -9.75 -10.66 -2.17
N LYS A 200 -10.39 -9.90 -1.25
CA LYS A 200 -11.65 -9.18 -1.53
C LYS A 200 -11.50 -8.18 -2.69
N ILE A 201 -10.41 -7.41 -2.72
CA ILE A 201 -10.13 -6.46 -3.81
C ILE A 201 -9.92 -7.22 -5.12
N ALA A 202 -9.12 -8.29 -5.13
CA ALA A 202 -8.87 -9.07 -6.34
C ALA A 202 -10.17 -9.65 -6.93
N VAL A 203 -11.07 -10.16 -6.10
CA VAL A 203 -12.39 -10.65 -6.53
C VAL A 203 -13.25 -9.52 -7.10
N ALA A 204 -13.28 -8.34 -6.46
CA ALA A 204 -14.04 -7.20 -6.95
C ALA A 204 -13.53 -6.73 -8.32
N VAL A 205 -12.21 -6.60 -8.46
CA VAL A 205 -11.55 -6.21 -9.72
C VAL A 205 -11.80 -7.25 -10.82
N GLN A 206 -11.68 -8.53 -10.50
CA GLN A 206 -11.99 -9.64 -11.44
C GLN A 206 -13.42 -9.52 -11.98
N GLN A 207 -14.39 -9.27 -11.11
CA GLN A 207 -15.78 -9.10 -11.53
C GLN A 207 -15.99 -7.84 -12.40
N MET A 208 -15.39 -6.70 -12.01
CA MET A 208 -15.47 -5.47 -12.79
C MET A 208 -14.91 -5.67 -14.20
N TRP A 209 -13.72 -6.22 -14.34
CA TRP A 209 -13.09 -6.44 -15.63
C TRP A 209 -13.82 -7.48 -16.48
N LYS A 210 -14.33 -8.55 -15.85
CA LYS A 210 -15.14 -9.54 -16.57
C LYS A 210 -16.45 -8.96 -17.09
N GLN A 211 -17.18 -8.22 -16.24
CA GLN A 211 -18.50 -7.68 -16.60
C GLN A 211 -18.42 -6.55 -17.62
N LYS A 212 -17.43 -5.67 -17.49
CA LYS A 212 -17.30 -4.46 -18.31
C LYS A 212 -16.50 -4.67 -19.59
N LEU A 213 -15.47 -5.52 -19.53
CA LEU A 213 -14.49 -5.68 -20.61
C LEU A 213 -14.42 -7.11 -21.18
N GLY A 214 -15.06 -8.08 -20.55
CA GLY A 214 -14.89 -9.49 -20.91
C GLY A 214 -13.50 -10.06 -20.58
N VAL A 215 -12.70 -9.38 -19.78
CA VAL A 215 -11.35 -9.80 -19.40
C VAL A 215 -11.42 -11.01 -18.45
N GLU A 216 -10.61 -12.01 -18.72
CA GLU A 216 -10.45 -13.20 -17.89
C GLU A 216 -9.21 -13.05 -17.01
N MET A 217 -9.41 -12.75 -15.73
CA MET A 217 -8.33 -12.61 -14.77
C MET A 217 -8.24 -13.83 -13.85
N THR A 218 -7.04 -14.42 -13.73
CA THR A 218 -6.71 -15.40 -12.69
C THR A 218 -5.98 -14.70 -11.56
N ALA A 219 -6.49 -14.84 -10.34
CA ALA A 219 -5.88 -14.25 -9.14
C ALA A 219 -5.13 -15.32 -8.34
N ASN A 220 -3.82 -15.15 -8.18
CA ASN A 220 -2.92 -16.10 -7.53
C ASN A 220 -2.48 -15.54 -6.15
N ASN A 221 -2.81 -16.26 -5.08
CA ASN A 221 -2.40 -15.92 -3.72
C ASN A 221 -1.04 -16.57 -3.40
N TYR A 222 -0.13 -15.77 -2.82
CA TYR A 222 1.17 -16.25 -2.36
C TYR A 222 1.46 -15.74 -0.95
N GLU A 223 2.20 -16.51 -0.16
CA GLU A 223 2.81 -16.01 1.06
C GLU A 223 3.77 -14.84 0.72
N TRP A 224 3.93 -13.89 1.67
CA TRP A 224 4.66 -12.63 1.43
C TRP A 224 6.03 -12.80 0.81
N LYS A 225 6.85 -13.72 1.37
CA LYS A 225 8.20 -13.95 0.86
C LYS A 225 8.18 -14.51 -0.55
N VAL A 226 7.29 -15.45 -0.85
CA VAL A 226 7.15 -16.02 -2.20
C VAL A 226 6.67 -14.95 -3.19
N HIS A 227 5.73 -14.09 -2.78
CA HIS A 227 5.24 -12.99 -3.59
C HIS A 227 6.38 -12.02 -3.96
N THR A 228 7.18 -11.61 -2.98
CA THR A 228 8.31 -10.70 -3.21
C THR A 228 9.42 -11.34 -4.04
N ASP A 229 9.76 -12.61 -3.80
CA ASP A 229 10.75 -13.35 -4.60
C ASP A 229 10.32 -13.42 -6.08
N LYS A 230 9.03 -13.66 -6.36
CA LYS A 230 8.48 -13.66 -7.73
C LYS A 230 8.58 -12.29 -8.39
N MET A 231 8.28 -11.23 -7.67
CA MET A 231 8.39 -9.85 -8.19
C MET A 231 9.84 -9.52 -8.55
N LEU A 232 10.79 -9.78 -7.65
CA LEU A 232 12.23 -9.56 -7.89
C LEU A 232 12.77 -10.39 -9.06
N ALA A 233 12.26 -11.61 -9.25
CA ALA A 233 12.61 -12.46 -10.39
C ALA A 233 11.95 -12.03 -11.70
N GLY A 234 10.96 -11.12 -11.66
CA GLY A 234 10.12 -10.76 -12.80
C GLY A 234 9.19 -11.91 -13.24
N ASP A 235 8.81 -12.80 -12.31
CA ASP A 235 7.90 -13.92 -12.55
C ASP A 235 6.45 -13.51 -12.21
N PHE A 236 5.92 -12.57 -12.97
CA PHE A 236 4.54 -12.10 -12.87
C PHE A 236 4.12 -11.38 -14.16
N GLU A 237 2.83 -11.34 -14.43
CA GLU A 237 2.22 -10.48 -15.44
C GLU A 237 1.77 -9.16 -14.80
N MET A 238 0.94 -9.27 -13.79
CA MET A 238 0.48 -8.20 -12.93
C MET A 238 0.65 -8.62 -11.47
N ALA A 239 1.07 -7.71 -10.60
CA ALA A 239 1.25 -7.99 -9.19
C ALA A 239 0.63 -6.89 -8.34
N ARG A 240 0.01 -7.29 -7.22
CA ARG A 240 -0.36 -6.34 -6.17
C ARG A 240 0.90 -5.77 -5.55
N TYR A 241 0.94 -4.43 -5.43
CA TYR A 241 2.02 -3.73 -4.76
C TYR A 241 1.49 -2.58 -3.91
N ALA A 242 2.30 -2.10 -3.00
CA ALA A 242 2.06 -0.87 -2.26
C ALA A 242 3.40 -0.27 -1.85
N TRP A 243 3.43 1.03 -1.75
CA TRP A 243 4.55 1.75 -1.17
C TRP A 243 4.06 2.69 -0.09
N CYS A 244 4.79 2.75 0.99
CA CYS A 244 4.58 3.72 2.06
C CYS A 244 5.77 4.68 2.10
N ALA A 245 5.51 5.95 2.31
CA ALA A 245 6.56 6.97 2.34
C ALA A 245 7.59 6.68 3.43
N ASP A 246 8.85 6.58 3.05
CA ASP A 246 9.97 6.46 4.00
C ASP A 246 10.29 7.82 4.66
N TYR A 247 9.98 8.91 3.96
CA TYR A 247 10.12 10.29 4.40
C TYR A 247 9.06 11.18 3.74
N ASN A 248 8.83 12.37 4.31
CA ASN A 248 7.75 13.25 3.87
C ASN A 248 8.17 14.14 2.69
N GLU A 249 8.40 13.53 1.52
CA GLU A 249 8.70 14.22 0.26
C GLU A 249 8.36 13.30 -0.91
N ALA A 250 7.94 13.87 -2.08
CA ALA A 250 7.38 13.12 -3.20
C ALA A 250 8.35 12.11 -3.84
N SER A 251 9.67 12.37 -3.79
CA SER A 251 10.67 11.46 -4.35
C SER A 251 10.66 10.06 -3.74
N THR A 252 10.16 9.91 -2.49
CA THR A 252 10.02 8.59 -1.86
C THR A 252 9.13 7.64 -2.69
N PHE A 253 8.20 8.19 -3.47
CA PHE A 253 7.36 7.45 -4.41
C PHE A 253 7.97 7.44 -5.82
N LEU A 254 8.39 8.61 -6.30
CA LEU A 254 8.78 8.79 -7.70
C LEU A 254 10.13 8.13 -8.04
N ASP A 255 11.08 8.10 -7.11
CA ASP A 255 12.39 7.46 -7.36
C ASP A 255 12.26 5.95 -7.70
N LEU A 256 11.14 5.29 -7.35
CA LEU A 256 10.95 3.87 -7.64
C LEU A 256 10.93 3.55 -9.15
N PHE A 257 10.51 4.50 -9.98
CA PHE A 257 10.33 4.29 -11.43
C PHE A 257 11.53 4.71 -12.27
N THR A 258 12.57 5.27 -11.67
CA THR A 258 13.78 5.62 -12.42
C THR A 258 14.49 4.35 -12.91
N THR A 259 15.12 4.41 -14.08
CA THR A 259 15.84 3.26 -14.65
C THR A 259 17.01 2.78 -13.79
N TYR A 260 17.54 3.66 -12.94
CA TYR A 260 18.64 3.37 -12.01
C TYR A 260 18.15 2.97 -10.60
N SER A 261 16.84 2.88 -10.38
CA SER A 261 16.28 2.44 -9.10
C SER A 261 16.38 0.92 -8.93
N GLY A 262 16.82 0.48 -7.77
CA GLY A 262 16.77 -0.94 -7.39
C GLY A 262 15.35 -1.48 -7.17
N HIS A 263 14.34 -0.59 -7.15
CA HIS A 263 12.92 -0.93 -6.94
C HIS A 263 12.11 -0.89 -8.24
N ASN A 264 12.70 -0.56 -9.39
CA ASN A 264 12.01 -0.59 -10.68
C ASN A 264 11.90 -2.05 -11.21
N ASP A 265 11.16 -2.88 -10.50
CA ASP A 265 11.01 -4.30 -10.85
C ASP A 265 10.18 -4.52 -12.11
N ILE A 266 9.31 -3.55 -12.48
CA ILE A 266 8.52 -3.59 -13.71
C ILE A 266 9.32 -3.22 -14.96
N LYS A 267 10.52 -2.67 -14.79
CA LYS A 267 11.39 -2.19 -15.88
C LYS A 267 10.72 -1.10 -16.73
N PHE A 268 10.05 -0.17 -16.05
CA PHE A 268 9.62 1.07 -16.68
C PHE A 268 10.85 1.84 -17.16
N ASP A 269 10.83 2.29 -18.42
CA ASP A 269 11.95 2.99 -19.05
C ASP A 269 11.45 4.27 -19.73
N SER A 270 11.88 5.41 -19.20
CA SER A 270 11.59 6.74 -19.74
C SER A 270 12.76 7.69 -19.48
N PRO A 271 13.55 8.01 -20.51
CA PRO A 271 14.66 8.96 -20.36
C PRO A 271 14.21 10.36 -19.89
N GLU A 272 13.01 10.79 -20.27
CA GLU A 272 12.43 12.06 -19.82
C GLU A 272 12.11 12.01 -18.32
N TYR A 273 11.52 10.92 -17.85
CA TYR A 273 11.27 10.69 -16.43
C TYR A 273 12.56 10.74 -15.61
N ASP A 274 13.57 9.98 -16.05
CA ASP A 274 14.88 9.95 -15.41
C ASP A 274 15.52 11.34 -15.33
N LYS A 275 15.38 12.12 -16.40
CA LYS A 275 15.90 13.49 -16.42
C LYS A 275 15.19 14.38 -15.39
N LEU A 276 13.86 14.33 -15.34
CA LEU A 276 13.09 15.12 -14.36
C LEU A 276 13.51 14.77 -12.93
N MET A 277 13.65 13.48 -12.63
CA MET A 277 14.03 13.02 -11.29
C MET A 277 15.49 13.36 -10.93
N LYS A 278 16.41 13.35 -11.89
CA LYS A 278 17.79 13.79 -11.67
C LYS A 278 17.88 15.30 -11.43
N ASP A 279 17.19 16.09 -12.24
CA ASP A 279 17.17 17.54 -12.13
C ASP A 279 16.55 17.99 -10.78
N ALA A 280 15.48 17.33 -10.35
CA ALA A 280 14.80 17.60 -9.07
C ALA A 280 15.76 17.59 -7.86
N LYS A 281 16.76 16.71 -7.86
CA LYS A 281 17.72 16.55 -6.74
C LYS A 281 18.58 17.80 -6.47
N THR A 282 18.68 18.72 -7.43
CA THR A 282 19.51 19.92 -7.32
C THR A 282 18.68 21.20 -7.32
N MET A 283 17.37 21.12 -7.44
CA MET A 283 16.47 22.27 -7.47
C MET A 283 16.13 22.75 -6.05
N ALA A 284 16.00 24.04 -5.87
CA ALA A 284 15.50 24.63 -4.62
C ALA A 284 14.00 24.31 -4.38
N ASP A 285 13.22 24.22 -5.47
CA ASP A 285 11.84 23.75 -5.48
C ASP A 285 11.68 22.67 -6.55
N PRO A 286 11.64 21.39 -6.18
CA PRO A 286 11.47 20.26 -7.11
C PRO A 286 10.03 20.00 -7.53
N THR A 287 9.03 20.70 -6.94
CA THR A 287 7.60 20.47 -7.18
C THR A 287 7.22 20.40 -8.66
N PRO A 288 7.68 21.29 -9.56
CA PRO A 288 7.33 21.20 -10.98
C PRO A 288 7.82 19.92 -11.65
N ASN A 289 9.02 19.44 -11.29
CA ASN A 289 9.59 18.22 -11.83
C ASN A 289 8.84 16.98 -11.32
N TYR A 290 8.46 16.95 -10.04
CA TYR A 290 7.66 15.85 -9.49
C TYR A 290 6.26 15.79 -10.11
N THR A 291 5.61 16.96 -10.33
CA THR A 291 4.34 17.04 -11.02
C THR A 291 4.45 16.52 -12.47
N ALA A 292 5.51 16.90 -13.19
CA ALA A 292 5.76 16.41 -14.54
C ALA A 292 6.06 14.90 -14.59
N ALA A 293 6.86 14.40 -13.64
CA ALA A 293 7.15 12.96 -13.52
C ALA A 293 5.88 12.15 -13.24
N GLU A 294 5.03 12.61 -12.33
CA GLU A 294 3.72 11.97 -12.08
C GLU A 294 2.81 12.00 -13.31
N ALA A 295 2.85 13.09 -14.10
CA ALA A 295 2.11 13.18 -15.35
C ALA A 295 2.56 12.12 -16.38
N ILE A 296 3.86 11.84 -16.47
CA ILE A 296 4.39 10.76 -17.31
C ILE A 296 3.87 9.40 -16.83
N LEU A 297 3.90 9.11 -15.52
CA LEU A 297 3.35 7.86 -14.97
C LEU A 297 1.86 7.73 -15.26
N THR A 298 1.12 8.84 -15.21
CA THR A 298 -0.32 8.85 -15.53
C THR A 298 -0.57 8.59 -17.00
N ALA A 299 0.24 9.15 -17.91
CA ALA A 299 0.09 8.99 -19.36
C ALA A 299 0.55 7.60 -19.84
N GLU A 300 1.68 7.12 -19.34
CA GLU A 300 2.25 5.82 -19.72
C GLU A 300 1.58 4.65 -18.99
N MET A 301 0.95 4.92 -17.87
CA MET A 301 0.21 3.98 -17.01
C MET A 301 0.94 2.66 -16.75
N PRO A 302 2.22 2.69 -16.30
CA PRO A 302 2.96 1.47 -15.97
C PRO A 302 2.39 0.72 -14.77
N ILE A 303 1.51 1.38 -14.03
CA ILE A 303 0.79 0.91 -12.85
C ILE A 303 -0.68 1.31 -12.93
N ILE A 304 -1.51 0.62 -12.15
CA ILE A 304 -2.91 1.02 -11.92
C ILE A 304 -3.04 1.45 -10.47
N PRO A 305 -3.08 2.76 -10.17
CA PRO A 305 -3.41 3.25 -8.83
C PRO A 305 -4.84 2.89 -8.48
N ILE A 306 -5.07 2.41 -7.26
CA ILE A 306 -6.38 1.95 -6.81
C ILE A 306 -6.88 2.81 -5.65
N TYR A 307 -6.08 2.92 -4.56
CA TYR A 307 -6.43 3.79 -3.44
C TYR A 307 -5.19 4.24 -2.65
N HIS A 308 -5.33 5.38 -1.97
CA HIS A 308 -4.44 5.81 -0.92
C HIS A 308 -4.94 5.28 0.43
N TYR A 309 -4.02 4.77 1.23
CA TYR A 309 -4.34 4.07 2.46
C TYR A 309 -4.93 4.98 3.55
N ALA A 310 -5.78 4.38 4.35
CA ALA A 310 -6.03 4.78 5.72
C ALA A 310 -5.54 3.65 6.64
N LYS A 311 -4.97 4.00 7.77
CA LYS A 311 -4.67 3.08 8.85
C LYS A 311 -5.91 2.93 9.71
N VAL A 312 -6.44 1.72 9.75
CA VAL A 312 -7.69 1.40 10.43
C VAL A 312 -7.40 0.42 11.56
N ASP A 313 -7.48 0.88 12.77
CA ASP A 313 -7.10 0.12 13.96
C ASP A 313 -8.19 0.13 15.02
N MET A 314 -8.25 -0.95 15.80
CA MET A 314 -8.81 -0.96 17.14
C MET A 314 -7.68 -0.70 18.13
N ILE A 315 -7.86 0.28 19.02
CA ILE A 315 -6.87 0.65 20.04
C ILE A 315 -7.63 0.85 21.36
N LYS A 316 -7.21 0.18 22.43
CA LYS A 316 -7.85 0.33 23.74
C LYS A 316 -7.87 1.80 24.16
N SER A 317 -9.03 2.29 24.61
CA SER A 317 -9.25 3.69 24.91
C SER A 317 -8.40 4.24 26.06
N ASP A 318 -7.83 3.36 26.89
CA ASP A 318 -6.87 3.68 27.95
C ASP A 318 -5.42 3.80 27.48
N ILE A 319 -5.09 3.36 26.25
CA ILE A 319 -3.76 3.57 25.65
C ILE A 319 -3.67 4.98 25.08
N LYS A 320 -2.67 5.72 25.49
CA LYS A 320 -2.38 7.10 25.10
C LYS A 320 -0.96 7.26 24.57
N GLY A 321 -0.66 8.41 23.95
CA GLY A 321 0.65 8.73 23.39
C GLY A 321 0.82 8.39 21.91
N LEU A 322 -0.20 7.80 21.26
CA LEU A 322 -0.18 7.63 19.79
C LEU A 322 -0.47 8.97 19.11
N PRO A 323 0.35 9.36 18.10
CA PRO A 323 0.11 10.60 17.37
C PRO A 323 -1.12 10.46 16.46
N THR A 324 -2.05 11.42 16.54
CA THR A 324 -3.33 11.40 15.80
C THR A 324 -3.27 12.08 14.42
N ALA A 325 -2.27 12.94 14.18
CA ALA A 325 -2.14 13.73 12.96
C ALA A 325 -0.88 13.37 12.14
N ASN A 326 -0.42 12.15 12.22
CA ASN A 326 0.79 11.68 11.57
C ASN A 326 0.48 10.74 10.41
N VAL A 327 0.48 11.24 9.19
CA VAL A 327 0.19 10.44 7.98
C VAL A 327 1.24 9.34 7.71
N GLN A 328 2.45 9.45 8.25
CA GLN A 328 3.46 8.39 8.15
C GLN A 328 3.24 7.27 9.18
N GLN A 329 2.31 7.45 10.13
CA GLN A 329 2.01 6.48 11.18
C GLN A 329 3.24 6.04 12.00
N THR A 330 4.27 6.89 12.07
CA THR A 330 5.46 6.65 12.88
C THR A 330 5.13 6.96 14.34
N TRP A 331 5.32 5.98 15.20
CA TRP A 331 5.11 6.10 16.65
C TRP A 331 6.16 5.30 17.41
N TYR A 332 6.39 5.66 18.66
CA TYR A 332 7.38 5.02 19.50
C TYR A 332 6.74 4.47 20.78
N ALA A 333 6.99 3.20 21.06
CA ALA A 333 6.45 2.55 22.27
C ALA A 333 6.87 3.25 23.58
N LYS A 334 7.99 3.96 23.58
CA LYS A 334 8.44 4.75 24.72
C LYS A 334 7.50 5.91 25.09
N ASP A 335 6.75 6.42 24.13
CA ASP A 335 5.84 7.54 24.31
C ASP A 335 4.42 7.09 24.72
N LEU A 336 4.19 5.77 24.71
CA LEU A 336 2.91 5.20 25.08
C LEU A 336 2.79 5.07 26.60
N TYR A 337 1.57 5.30 27.09
CA TYR A 337 1.20 5.08 28.47
C TYR A 337 -0.25 4.63 28.59
N ARG A 338 -0.59 4.05 29.75
CA ARG A 338 -1.96 3.64 30.06
C ARG A 338 -2.52 4.55 31.14
N ILE A 339 -3.74 5.04 30.94
CA ILE A 339 -4.48 5.74 31.98
C ILE A 339 -5.34 4.76 32.76
N GLU A 340 -5.45 4.95 34.07
CA GLU A 340 -6.42 4.21 34.88
C GLU A 340 -7.83 4.60 34.46
N LYS A 341 -8.72 3.60 34.36
CA LYS A 341 -10.15 3.79 34.06
C LYS A 341 -10.93 4.13 35.31
#